data_c88dffc2b172803b962328598bfbc383
#
_entry.id   c88dffc2b172803b962328598bfbc383
#
_cell.length_a   1.000
_cell.length_b   1.000
_cell.length_c   1.000
_cell.angle_alpha   90.00
_cell.angle_beta   90.00
_cell.angle_gamma   90.00
#
_symmetry.space_group_name_H-M   'P 1'
#
loop_
_entity.id
_entity.type
_entity.pdbx_description
1 polymer ?
#
loop_
_entity_poly.entity_id
_entity_poly.type
_entity_poly.pdbx_seq_one_letter_code
_entity_poly.pdbx_strand_id
1 'polypeptide(L)'
;MVMAAVMSVMTLGGCGAESTTSTTTAATAEISSAAETTATMETAATETESGTGLLAKIKESGKLVVGTASGYPPYEFVDITSADQAVIGVDMELAKAIAEELGVELEIQDMTFSSLLAAIPAGKIDMAIAGVAPTDERKETMDFSDSYLFSDQVVIINKTDADKFKTLDDLKGVPLAAEKSTTQEKLVQELLPDNSLTSLEHVPDCILELKNGKVSGVVVESIVGKQYLLADDTLQFADANFGRQKESAIVLNKGNEDLLEILNAVIKENQDAGNFDKWVEEYSQIAADNAGE
;
A
#
# COMPACT_ATOMS: atom_id res chain seq x y z
N MET A 1 -31.33 46.04 19.55
CA MET A 1 -32.73 45.61 19.54
C MET A 1 -32.69 44.08 19.61
N VAL A 2 -32.72 43.61 20.85
CA VAL A 2 -33.69 42.73 21.49
C VAL A 2 -33.64 41.32 20.99
N MET A 3 -32.94 40.44 21.72
CA MET A 3 -33.43 39.41 22.70
C MET A 3 -34.43 38.40 22.09
N ALA A 4 -34.14 37.09 22.16
CA ALA A 4 -34.66 36.25 23.25
C ALA A 4 -34.03 34.84 23.21
N ALA A 5 -33.56 34.44 24.37
CA ALA A 5 -33.21 33.07 24.77
C ALA A 5 -34.49 32.32 25.18
N VAL A 6 -34.56 31.02 24.96
CA VAL A 6 -35.44 30.13 25.74
C VAL A 6 -34.65 28.87 26.15
N MET A 7 -34.40 28.78 27.45
CA MET A 7 -34.10 27.55 28.20
C MET A 7 -35.38 26.76 28.41
N SER A 8 -35.31 25.46 28.41
CA SER A 8 -36.22 24.60 29.15
C SER A 8 -35.47 23.38 29.66
N VAL A 9 -35.51 23.25 30.98
CA VAL A 9 -35.00 22.22 31.88
C VAL A 9 -36.19 21.35 32.31
N MET A 10 -35.86 20.14 32.81
CA MET A 10 -36.64 19.20 33.64
C MET A 10 -36.96 17.86 32.95
N THR A 11 -36.86 16.69 33.58
CA THR A 11 -36.72 16.30 35.00
C THR A 11 -36.34 14.84 35.10
N LEU A 12 -35.77 14.51 36.27
CA LEU A 12 -35.42 13.18 36.82
C LEU A 12 -36.62 12.25 37.05
N GLY A 13 -36.32 10.95 37.10
CA GLY A 13 -37.08 9.89 37.77
C GLY A 13 -36.62 8.54 37.21
N GLY A 14 -36.20 7.53 37.90
CA GLY A 14 -36.16 7.14 39.31
C GLY A 14 -36.18 5.63 39.37
N CYS A 15 -35.22 5.03 40.07
CA CYS A 15 -35.13 3.75 40.77
C CYS A 15 -36.01 2.53 40.40
N GLY A 16 -35.38 1.35 40.44
CA GLY A 16 -36.02 0.07 40.67
C GLY A 16 -35.03 -1.10 40.53
N ALA A 17 -34.36 -1.44 41.63
CA ALA A 17 -33.63 -2.69 41.79
C ALA A 17 -34.61 -3.80 42.22
N GLU A 18 -34.42 -4.99 41.69
CA GLU A 18 -34.71 -6.21 42.50
C GLU A 18 -33.90 -7.40 42.00
N SER A 19 -33.23 -8.00 42.96
CA SER A 19 -32.43 -9.21 42.94
C SER A 19 -33.33 -10.42 43.20
N THR A 20 -33.17 -11.53 42.50
CA THR A 20 -33.55 -12.85 43.04
C THR A 20 -32.55 -13.92 42.60
N THR A 21 -31.93 -14.44 43.65
CA THR A 21 -31.12 -15.65 43.73
C THR A 21 -32.03 -16.88 43.83
N SER A 22 -31.64 -18.01 43.23
CA SER A 22 -31.88 -19.41 43.72
C SER A 22 -31.47 -20.39 42.60
N THR A 23 -30.69 -21.33 42.75
CA THR A 23 -30.30 -22.38 43.69
C THR A 23 -30.11 -23.67 42.88
N THR A 24 -28.95 -24.23 43.05
CA THR A 24 -28.40 -25.56 42.76
C THR A 24 -29.40 -26.73 42.74
N THR A 25 -29.23 -27.69 41.83
CA THR A 25 -29.32 -29.12 42.16
C THR A 25 -28.43 -29.96 41.22
N ALA A 26 -27.55 -30.71 41.83
CA ALA A 26 -26.75 -31.78 41.25
C ALA A 26 -27.52 -33.10 41.30
N ALA A 27 -27.37 -33.95 40.31
CA ALA A 27 -27.66 -35.37 40.44
C ALA A 27 -26.68 -36.19 39.58
N THR A 28 -26.14 -37.18 40.23
CA THR A 28 -25.05 -38.08 39.93
C THR A 28 -25.51 -39.39 39.27
N ALA A 29 -24.61 -40.01 38.48
CA ALA A 29 -24.45 -41.44 38.15
C ALA A 29 -25.50 -42.08 37.19
N GLU A 30 -25.13 -43.00 36.29
CA GLU A 30 -24.34 -44.24 36.47
C GLU A 30 -23.85 -44.79 35.11
N ILE A 31 -22.87 -45.67 35.22
CA ILE A 31 -22.08 -46.41 34.23
C ILE A 31 -22.92 -47.58 33.67
N SER A 32 -22.77 -47.90 32.39
CA SER A 32 -22.69 -49.30 31.91
C SER A 32 -22.22 -49.50 30.47
N SER A 33 -21.08 -50.18 30.36
CA SER A 33 -20.71 -51.35 29.58
C SER A 33 -20.76 -51.37 28.03
N ALA A 34 -19.57 -51.41 27.52
CA ALA A 34 -18.99 -52.19 26.39
C ALA A 34 -19.90 -52.91 25.38
N ALA A 35 -19.61 -52.65 24.10
CA ALA A 35 -19.55 -53.70 23.06
C ALA A 35 -18.59 -53.23 21.94
N GLU A 36 -17.55 -54.02 21.71
CA GLU A 36 -16.67 -53.98 20.53
C GLU A 36 -17.49 -54.28 19.27
N THR A 37 -17.18 -53.53 18.19
CA THR A 37 -17.42 -54.04 16.84
C THR A 37 -16.44 -53.36 15.85
N THR A 38 -15.51 -54.15 15.38
CA THR A 38 -14.79 -54.19 14.11
C THR A 38 -14.65 -52.94 13.26
N ALA A 39 -13.35 -52.63 13.04
CA ALA A 39 -12.82 -51.67 12.09
C ALA A 39 -13.33 -51.93 10.65
N THR A 40 -13.83 -50.86 10.04
CA THR A 40 -13.78 -50.70 8.59
C THR A 40 -12.92 -49.47 8.34
N MET A 41 -11.78 -49.68 7.68
CA MET A 41 -10.95 -48.57 7.16
C MET A 41 -11.74 -47.92 6.03
N GLU A 42 -12.41 -46.81 6.33
CA GLU A 42 -12.91 -45.87 5.34
C GLU A 42 -11.82 -44.83 5.13
N THR A 43 -11.33 -44.83 3.91
CA THR A 43 -10.34 -43.87 3.41
C THR A 43 -10.93 -42.47 3.67
N ALA A 44 -10.34 -41.75 4.63
CA ALA A 44 -10.63 -40.35 4.85
C ALA A 44 -10.19 -39.60 3.57
N ALA A 45 -11.15 -39.26 2.74
CA ALA A 45 -11.01 -38.18 1.79
C ALA A 45 -10.69 -36.93 2.65
N THR A 46 -9.54 -36.34 2.41
CA THR A 46 -9.18 -35.03 2.96
C THR A 46 -10.24 -34.07 2.46
N GLU A 47 -11.24 -33.80 3.30
CA GLU A 47 -12.11 -32.63 3.08
C GLU A 47 -11.19 -31.42 3.16
N THR A 48 -10.92 -30.82 2.01
CA THR A 48 -10.32 -29.50 1.91
C THR A 48 -11.25 -28.59 2.68
N GLU A 49 -10.82 -28.10 3.85
CA GLU A 49 -11.54 -27.07 4.58
C GLU A 49 -11.81 -25.93 3.58
N SER A 50 -13.09 -25.66 3.34
CA SER A 50 -13.53 -24.49 2.58
C SER A 50 -12.99 -23.28 3.33
N GLY A 51 -11.88 -22.70 2.84
CA GLY A 51 -11.15 -21.65 3.49
C GLY A 51 -12.04 -20.42 3.74
N THR A 52 -12.01 -19.93 4.96
CA THR A 52 -12.71 -18.69 5.36
C THR A 52 -11.84 -17.45 5.11
N GLY A 53 -10.62 -17.59 4.54
CA GLY A 53 -9.62 -16.56 4.30
C GLY A 53 -9.85 -15.73 3.02
N LEU A 54 -8.99 -14.74 2.82
CA LEU A 54 -9.02 -13.85 1.65
C LEU A 54 -8.86 -14.63 0.33
N LEU A 55 -7.95 -15.62 0.30
CA LEU A 55 -7.76 -16.48 -0.87
C LEU A 55 -9.05 -17.20 -1.30
N ALA A 56 -9.79 -17.76 -0.34
CA ALA A 56 -11.07 -18.41 -0.63
C ALA A 56 -12.10 -17.41 -1.19
N LYS A 57 -12.20 -16.22 -0.61
CA LYS A 57 -13.05 -15.14 -1.09
C LYS A 57 -12.74 -14.76 -2.55
N ILE A 58 -11.45 -14.58 -2.88
CA ILE A 58 -10.99 -14.26 -4.24
C ILE A 58 -11.38 -15.38 -5.21
N LYS A 59 -11.13 -16.64 -4.85
CA LYS A 59 -11.46 -17.80 -5.67
C LYS A 59 -12.96 -17.97 -5.86
N GLU A 60 -13.76 -17.75 -4.83
CA GLU A 60 -15.22 -17.82 -4.90
C GLU A 60 -15.83 -16.71 -5.75
N SER A 61 -15.32 -15.47 -5.60
CA SER A 61 -15.76 -14.34 -6.41
C SER A 61 -15.31 -14.42 -7.87
N GLY A 62 -14.24 -15.19 -8.15
CA GLY A 62 -13.58 -15.24 -9.46
C GLY A 62 -12.86 -13.93 -9.81
N LYS A 63 -12.58 -13.06 -8.82
CA LYS A 63 -12.04 -11.73 -9.05
C LYS A 63 -11.01 -11.37 -7.97
N LEU A 64 -9.89 -10.77 -8.41
CA LEU A 64 -8.88 -10.15 -7.57
C LEU A 64 -8.98 -8.62 -7.68
N VAL A 65 -9.25 -7.95 -6.57
CA VAL A 65 -9.33 -6.47 -6.51
C VAL A 65 -8.00 -5.92 -5.99
N VAL A 66 -7.23 -5.30 -6.88
CA VAL A 66 -5.93 -4.70 -6.56
C VAL A 66 -6.06 -3.19 -6.52
N GLY A 67 -5.68 -2.59 -5.39
CA GLY A 67 -5.55 -1.15 -5.26
C GLY A 67 -4.17 -0.67 -5.73
N THR A 68 -4.13 0.51 -6.34
CA THR A 68 -2.89 1.18 -6.77
C THR A 68 -3.01 2.70 -6.61
N ALA A 69 -1.91 3.43 -6.84
CA ALA A 69 -1.86 4.90 -6.68
C ALA A 69 -1.12 5.53 -7.86
N SER A 70 -1.83 5.77 -8.98
CA SER A 70 -1.23 6.22 -10.23
C SER A 70 -0.54 7.59 -10.13
N GLY A 71 0.42 7.84 -11.01
CA GLY A 71 1.28 9.02 -10.99
C GLY A 71 2.69 8.73 -10.47
N TYR A 72 3.07 7.45 -10.41
CA TYR A 72 4.34 6.97 -9.89
C TYR A 72 5.11 6.10 -10.93
N PRO A 73 5.42 6.64 -12.13
CA PRO A 73 6.09 5.88 -13.18
C PRO A 73 7.50 5.44 -12.74
N PRO A 74 7.98 4.25 -13.13
CA PRO A 74 7.37 3.26 -14.00
C PRO A 74 6.52 2.21 -13.26
N TYR A 75 6.27 2.37 -11.95
CA TYR A 75 5.51 1.40 -11.16
C TYR A 75 4.04 1.37 -11.58
N GLU A 76 3.34 2.52 -11.48
CA GLU A 76 1.94 2.69 -11.85
C GLU A 76 1.66 4.10 -12.36
N PHE A 77 1.14 4.23 -13.55
CA PHE A 77 0.79 5.50 -14.16
C PHE A 77 -0.28 5.33 -15.24
N VAL A 78 -0.99 6.40 -15.54
CA VAL A 78 -2.00 6.39 -16.59
C VAL A 78 -1.32 6.47 -17.96
N ASP A 79 -1.64 5.53 -18.84
CA ASP A 79 -1.26 5.63 -20.25
C ASP A 79 -2.18 6.63 -20.97
N ILE A 80 -1.70 7.86 -21.12
CA ILE A 80 -2.47 8.94 -21.77
C ILE A 80 -2.55 8.76 -23.29
N THR A 81 -1.75 7.87 -23.87
CA THR A 81 -1.78 7.56 -25.30
C THR A 81 -2.82 6.50 -25.66
N SER A 82 -3.24 5.70 -24.69
CA SER A 82 -4.30 4.71 -24.85
C SER A 82 -5.69 5.33 -24.78
N ALA A 83 -6.64 4.79 -25.56
CA ALA A 83 -8.00 5.32 -25.63
C ALA A 83 -8.80 5.14 -24.33
N ASP A 84 -8.48 4.12 -23.55
CA ASP A 84 -9.10 3.77 -22.26
C ASP A 84 -8.40 4.38 -21.06
N GLN A 85 -7.26 5.04 -21.29
CA GLN A 85 -6.43 5.64 -20.24
C GLN A 85 -6.17 4.66 -19.08
N ALA A 86 -5.81 3.43 -19.43
CA ALA A 86 -5.55 2.37 -18.46
C ALA A 86 -4.38 2.74 -17.53
N VAL A 87 -4.45 2.30 -16.29
CA VAL A 87 -3.28 2.30 -15.41
C VAL A 87 -2.38 1.15 -15.81
N ILE A 88 -1.14 1.46 -16.12
CA ILE A 88 -0.10 0.53 -16.56
C ILE A 88 1.17 0.69 -15.71
N GLY A 89 2.10 -0.22 -15.86
CA GLY A 89 3.38 -0.17 -15.16
C GLY A 89 3.81 -1.52 -14.60
N VAL A 90 4.96 -1.53 -13.95
CA VAL A 90 5.56 -2.72 -13.34
C VAL A 90 4.61 -3.40 -12.36
N ASP A 91 3.94 -2.60 -11.53
CA ASP A 91 3.02 -3.08 -10.51
C ASP A 91 1.76 -3.70 -11.13
N MET A 92 1.33 -3.18 -12.28
CA MET A 92 0.20 -3.74 -13.02
C MET A 92 0.56 -5.06 -13.72
N GLU A 93 1.79 -5.23 -14.19
CA GLU A 93 2.27 -6.52 -14.71
C GLU A 93 2.37 -7.57 -13.60
N LEU A 94 2.87 -7.19 -12.42
CA LEU A 94 2.86 -8.08 -11.26
C LEU A 94 1.42 -8.46 -10.85
N ALA A 95 0.48 -7.50 -10.85
CA ALA A 95 -0.93 -7.77 -10.57
C ALA A 95 -1.55 -8.76 -11.57
N LYS A 96 -1.25 -8.61 -12.87
CA LYS A 96 -1.69 -9.54 -13.93
C LYS A 96 -1.14 -10.95 -13.69
N ALA A 97 0.18 -11.07 -13.43
CA ALA A 97 0.79 -12.37 -13.15
C ALA A 97 0.15 -13.08 -11.94
N ILE A 98 -0.19 -12.33 -10.90
CA ILE A 98 -0.89 -12.88 -9.73
C ILE A 98 -2.31 -13.35 -10.09
N ALA A 99 -3.08 -12.54 -10.82
CA ALA A 99 -4.42 -12.90 -11.23
C ALA A 99 -4.44 -14.15 -12.13
N GLU A 100 -3.45 -14.26 -13.04
CA GLU A 100 -3.25 -15.44 -13.88
C GLU A 100 -2.94 -16.69 -13.06
N GLU A 101 -2.03 -16.61 -12.07
CA GLU A 101 -1.70 -17.73 -11.17
C GLU A 101 -2.92 -18.15 -10.33
N LEU A 102 -3.72 -17.20 -9.88
CA LEU A 102 -4.96 -17.48 -9.14
C LEU A 102 -6.09 -17.97 -10.04
N GLY A 103 -6.02 -17.77 -11.37
CA GLY A 103 -7.05 -18.14 -12.33
C GLY A 103 -8.32 -17.30 -12.19
N VAL A 104 -8.19 -16.00 -11.88
CA VAL A 104 -9.29 -15.05 -11.64
C VAL A 104 -9.18 -13.79 -12.51
N GLU A 105 -10.27 -13.05 -12.61
CA GLU A 105 -10.29 -11.72 -13.26
C GLU A 105 -9.57 -10.68 -12.39
N LEU A 106 -8.77 -9.80 -13.00
CA LEU A 106 -8.12 -8.66 -12.34
C LEU A 106 -9.01 -7.42 -12.41
N GLU A 107 -9.27 -6.81 -11.27
CA GLU A 107 -9.87 -5.47 -11.16
C GLU A 107 -8.88 -4.50 -10.51
N ILE A 108 -8.54 -3.42 -11.20
CA ILE A 108 -7.66 -2.36 -10.68
C ILE A 108 -8.52 -1.23 -10.12
N GLN A 109 -8.21 -0.80 -8.89
CA GLN A 109 -8.80 0.38 -8.26
C GLN A 109 -7.72 1.43 -7.99
N ASP A 110 -7.75 2.50 -8.78
CA ASP A 110 -6.82 3.62 -8.63
C ASP A 110 -7.32 4.62 -7.59
N MET A 111 -6.45 5.05 -6.69
CA MET A 111 -6.77 6.00 -5.62
C MET A 111 -5.51 6.68 -5.09
N THR A 112 -5.66 7.72 -4.25
CA THR A 112 -4.49 8.34 -3.60
C THR A 112 -3.77 7.35 -2.69
N PHE A 113 -2.45 7.47 -2.54
CA PHE A 113 -1.65 6.57 -1.70
C PHE A 113 -2.13 6.53 -0.24
N SER A 114 -2.55 7.67 0.30
CA SER A 114 -3.13 7.75 1.64
C SER A 114 -4.45 6.97 1.76
N SER A 115 -5.30 7.02 0.73
CA SER A 115 -6.57 6.26 0.66
C SER A 115 -6.31 4.76 0.49
N LEU A 116 -5.29 4.40 -0.29
CA LEU A 116 -4.88 3.02 -0.54
C LEU A 116 -4.54 2.29 0.77
N LEU A 117 -3.68 2.90 1.60
CA LEU A 117 -3.30 2.33 2.90
C LEU A 117 -4.49 2.17 3.85
N ALA A 118 -5.51 3.02 3.75
CA ALA A 118 -6.73 2.91 4.55
C ALA A 118 -7.72 1.88 3.98
N ALA A 119 -7.67 1.59 2.69
CA ALA A 119 -8.59 0.67 2.01
C ALA A 119 -8.32 -0.80 2.36
N ILE A 120 -7.05 -1.16 2.64
CA ILE A 120 -6.62 -2.53 2.97
C ILE A 120 -7.29 -3.03 4.26
N PRO A 121 -7.08 -2.39 5.44
CA PRO A 121 -7.71 -2.87 6.67
C PRO A 121 -9.23 -2.72 6.67
N ALA A 122 -9.78 -1.87 5.80
CA ALA A 122 -11.22 -1.73 5.58
C ALA A 122 -11.81 -2.84 4.69
N GLY A 123 -10.99 -3.70 4.08
CA GLY A 123 -11.43 -4.78 3.20
C GLY A 123 -12.07 -4.32 1.89
N LYS A 124 -11.78 -3.10 1.45
CA LYS A 124 -12.30 -2.53 0.20
C LYS A 124 -11.57 -3.03 -1.04
N ILE A 125 -10.32 -3.41 -0.89
CA ILE A 125 -9.45 -4.05 -1.86
C ILE A 125 -8.90 -5.32 -1.24
N ASP A 126 -8.51 -6.28 -2.05
CA ASP A 126 -7.94 -7.54 -1.56
C ASP A 126 -6.45 -7.37 -1.22
N MET A 127 -5.73 -6.62 -2.05
CA MET A 127 -4.32 -6.24 -1.82
C MET A 127 -4.01 -4.90 -2.49
N ALA A 128 -2.87 -4.30 -2.14
CA ALA A 128 -2.34 -3.16 -2.84
C ALA A 128 -0.95 -3.44 -3.40
N ILE A 129 -0.71 -2.97 -4.64
CA ILE A 129 0.57 -2.97 -5.34
C ILE A 129 0.78 -1.54 -5.85
N ALA A 130 1.65 -0.81 -5.17
CA ALA A 130 1.89 0.63 -5.40
C ALA A 130 3.24 1.06 -4.80
N GLY A 131 4.30 0.30 -5.10
CA GLY A 131 5.61 0.57 -4.53
C GLY A 131 5.61 0.65 -2.99
N VAL A 132 4.75 -0.07 -2.28
CA VAL A 132 4.54 0.10 -0.83
C VAL A 132 5.73 -0.44 -0.04
N ALA A 133 6.35 0.41 0.81
CA ALA A 133 7.43 -0.04 1.69
C ALA A 133 6.91 -0.81 2.90
N PRO A 134 7.49 -1.98 3.25
CA PRO A 134 7.10 -2.81 4.39
C PRO A 134 7.71 -2.30 5.71
N THR A 135 7.30 -1.10 6.15
CA THR A 135 7.79 -0.52 7.41
C THR A 135 7.28 -1.27 8.64
N ASP A 136 8.04 -1.23 9.76
CA ASP A 136 7.62 -1.88 11.00
C ASP A 136 6.26 -1.38 11.49
N GLU A 137 5.99 -0.08 11.37
CA GLU A 137 4.71 0.52 11.71
C GLU A 137 3.55 -0.07 10.89
N ARG A 138 3.73 -0.23 9.56
CA ARG A 138 2.71 -0.83 8.69
C ARG A 138 2.52 -2.32 8.98
N LYS A 139 3.61 -3.03 9.31
CA LYS A 139 3.58 -4.45 9.70
C LYS A 139 2.81 -4.72 10.99
N GLU A 140 2.51 -3.72 11.81
CA GLU A 140 1.62 -3.90 12.97
C GLU A 140 0.19 -4.25 12.56
N THR A 141 -0.29 -3.71 11.45
CA THR A 141 -1.69 -3.82 11.01
C THR A 141 -1.90 -4.54 9.68
N MET A 142 -0.85 -4.75 8.90
CA MET A 142 -0.90 -5.33 7.55
C MET A 142 0.19 -6.39 7.40
N ASP A 143 0.00 -7.33 6.47
CA ASP A 143 1.02 -8.28 6.05
C ASP A 143 1.61 -7.88 4.70
N PHE A 144 2.85 -8.28 4.47
CA PHE A 144 3.63 -7.91 3.29
C PHE A 144 4.23 -9.15 2.65
N SER A 145 4.28 -9.16 1.33
CA SER A 145 5.06 -10.13 0.57
C SER A 145 6.56 -9.92 0.76
N ASP A 146 7.36 -10.80 0.17
CA ASP A 146 8.75 -10.51 -0.13
C ASP A 146 8.86 -9.25 -1.01
N SER A 147 9.99 -8.55 -0.90
CA SER A 147 10.22 -7.34 -1.69
C SER A 147 10.50 -7.68 -3.15
N TYR A 148 9.82 -7.00 -4.08
CA TYR A 148 9.99 -7.25 -5.51
C TYR A 148 10.94 -6.25 -6.20
N LEU A 149 11.09 -5.02 -5.68
CA LEU A 149 12.02 -4.00 -6.15
C LEU A 149 12.70 -3.26 -4.99
N PHE A 150 13.88 -2.70 -5.27
CA PHE A 150 14.69 -1.91 -4.34
C PHE A 150 15.15 -0.64 -5.03
N SER A 151 15.15 0.48 -4.30
CA SER A 151 15.55 1.79 -4.80
C SER A 151 16.18 2.64 -3.70
N ASP A 152 16.91 3.71 -4.08
CA ASP A 152 17.45 4.68 -3.14
C ASP A 152 16.46 5.83 -2.92
N GLN A 153 16.50 6.46 -1.75
CA GLN A 153 15.75 7.67 -1.44
C GLN A 153 16.55 8.90 -1.87
N VAL A 154 16.02 9.69 -2.79
CA VAL A 154 16.71 10.80 -3.44
C VAL A 154 15.92 12.10 -3.36
N VAL A 155 16.56 13.21 -3.72
CA VAL A 155 15.91 14.53 -3.83
C VAL A 155 16.04 15.03 -5.27
N ILE A 156 14.91 15.32 -5.91
CA ILE A 156 14.87 16.03 -7.19
C ILE A 156 14.95 17.54 -6.90
N ILE A 157 15.80 18.25 -7.64
CA ILE A 157 15.99 19.70 -7.56
C ILE A 157 16.02 20.31 -8.96
N ASN A 158 15.86 21.63 -9.06
CA ASN A 158 16.17 22.36 -10.30
C ASN A 158 17.67 22.36 -10.54
N LYS A 159 18.13 22.16 -11.78
CA LYS A 159 19.57 22.22 -12.15
C LYS A 159 20.26 23.50 -11.75
N THR A 160 19.54 24.62 -11.70
CA THR A 160 20.05 25.91 -11.25
C THR A 160 20.51 25.90 -9.78
N ASP A 161 20.07 24.91 -9.02
CA ASP A 161 20.39 24.75 -7.60
C ASP A 161 21.40 23.62 -7.32
N ALA A 162 22.00 23.06 -8.37
CA ALA A 162 22.95 21.95 -8.30
C ALA A 162 24.08 22.12 -7.27
N ASP A 163 24.61 23.33 -7.15
CA ASP A 163 25.72 23.63 -6.23
C ASP A 163 25.28 23.90 -4.78
N LYS A 164 23.96 23.96 -4.52
CA LYS A 164 23.41 24.30 -3.20
C LYS A 164 23.22 23.08 -2.29
N PHE A 165 22.98 21.90 -2.85
CA PHE A 165 22.53 20.72 -2.12
C PHE A 165 23.47 19.53 -2.30
N LYS A 166 24.66 19.62 -1.69
CA LYS A 166 25.72 18.59 -1.78
C LYS A 166 25.64 17.54 -0.68
N THR A 167 25.14 17.91 0.48
CA THR A 167 25.05 17.08 1.67
C THR A 167 23.65 17.17 2.29
N LEU A 168 23.30 16.22 3.14
CA LEU A 168 22.02 16.26 3.88
C LEU A 168 21.90 17.53 4.75
N ASP A 169 23.01 18.04 5.26
CA ASP A 169 23.02 19.27 6.04
C ASP A 169 22.62 20.50 5.22
N ASP A 170 22.91 20.52 3.92
CA ASP A 170 22.52 21.62 3.02
C ASP A 170 21.00 21.66 2.77
N LEU A 171 20.29 20.57 3.07
CA LEU A 171 18.84 20.50 2.99
C LEU A 171 18.12 21.02 4.25
N LYS A 172 18.84 21.33 5.34
CA LYS A 172 18.22 21.83 6.58
C LYS A 172 17.59 23.21 6.39
N GLY A 173 16.34 23.35 6.83
CA GLY A 173 15.57 24.59 6.68
C GLY A 173 15.11 24.91 5.26
N VAL A 174 15.30 23.99 4.31
CA VAL A 174 14.91 24.13 2.90
C VAL A 174 13.47 23.67 2.72
N PRO A 175 12.59 24.42 2.00
CA PRO A 175 11.26 23.93 1.67
C PRO A 175 11.35 22.71 0.78
N LEU A 176 10.77 21.58 1.23
CA LEU A 176 10.72 20.31 0.50
C LEU A 176 9.27 19.87 0.26
N ALA A 177 9.04 19.04 -0.75
CA ALA A 177 7.78 18.35 -0.95
C ALA A 177 8.00 16.84 -0.96
N ALA A 178 6.96 16.11 -0.55
CA ALA A 178 6.87 14.66 -0.66
C ALA A 178 5.40 14.25 -0.80
N GLU A 179 5.17 13.06 -1.33
CA GLU A 179 3.84 12.48 -1.36
C GLU A 179 3.43 12.06 0.06
N LYS A 180 2.18 12.35 0.39
CA LYS A 180 1.60 12.16 1.71
C LYS A 180 1.52 10.68 2.10
N SER A 181 1.74 10.40 3.37
CA SER A 181 1.71 9.06 3.98
C SER A 181 2.81 8.11 3.48
N THR A 182 3.80 8.61 2.74
CA THR A 182 4.94 7.85 2.24
C THR A 182 6.11 7.79 3.23
N THR A 183 7.05 6.90 2.95
CA THR A 183 8.33 6.87 3.68
C THR A 183 9.19 8.10 3.38
N GLN A 184 9.01 8.74 2.23
CA GLN A 184 9.68 9.98 1.83
C GLN A 184 9.24 11.15 2.72
N GLU A 185 7.93 11.30 2.94
CA GLU A 185 7.39 12.27 3.87
C GLU A 185 7.96 12.07 5.28
N LYS A 186 7.95 10.82 5.76
CA LYS A 186 8.47 10.44 7.07
C LYS A 186 9.98 10.72 7.21
N LEU A 187 10.78 10.46 6.17
CA LEU A 187 12.21 10.79 6.16
C LEU A 187 12.47 12.27 6.36
N VAL A 188 11.72 13.15 5.71
CA VAL A 188 11.86 14.60 5.91
C VAL A 188 11.49 14.96 7.34
N GLN A 189 10.39 14.46 7.86
CA GLN A 189 9.94 14.75 9.23
C GLN A 189 10.95 14.29 10.29
N GLU A 190 11.59 13.14 10.08
CA GLU A 190 12.54 12.56 11.05
C GLU A 190 13.94 13.18 10.97
N LEU A 191 14.48 13.36 9.76
CA LEU A 191 15.87 13.76 9.55
C LEU A 191 16.04 15.26 9.35
N LEU A 192 15.00 15.95 8.94
CA LEU A 192 14.96 17.38 8.66
C LEU A 192 13.75 18.06 9.33
N PRO A 193 13.57 17.91 10.66
CA PRO A 193 12.34 18.32 11.35
C PRO A 193 12.05 19.83 11.30
N ASP A 194 13.08 20.66 11.04
CA ASP A 194 12.95 22.12 10.93
C ASP A 194 12.56 22.59 9.52
N ASN A 195 12.42 21.64 8.56
CA ASN A 195 12.07 21.99 7.19
C ASN A 195 10.56 22.29 7.06
N SER A 196 10.24 23.25 6.18
CA SER A 196 8.88 23.38 5.68
C SER A 196 8.59 22.23 4.70
N LEU A 197 7.74 21.29 5.09
CA LEU A 197 7.34 20.16 4.26
C LEU A 197 5.95 20.40 3.67
N THR A 198 5.86 20.33 2.35
CA THR A 198 4.61 20.34 1.59
C THR A 198 4.24 18.90 1.25
N SER A 199 3.25 18.35 1.92
CA SER A 199 2.72 17.00 1.68
C SER A 199 1.56 17.07 0.70
N LEU A 200 1.67 16.42 -0.46
CA LEU A 200 0.67 16.40 -1.52
C LEU A 200 0.18 14.98 -1.79
N GLU A 201 -0.96 14.83 -2.43
CA GLU A 201 -1.58 13.51 -2.65
C GLU A 201 -0.91 12.74 -3.80
N HIS A 202 -0.19 13.42 -4.71
CA HIS A 202 0.46 12.82 -5.87
C HIS A 202 1.84 13.43 -6.13
N VAL A 203 2.80 12.60 -6.59
CA VAL A 203 4.16 13.05 -6.93
C VAL A 203 4.18 14.09 -8.06
N PRO A 204 3.37 13.99 -9.14
CA PRO A 204 3.30 15.04 -10.16
C PRO A 204 3.02 16.44 -9.59
N ASP A 205 2.17 16.55 -8.57
CA ASP A 205 1.88 17.82 -7.90
C ASP A 205 3.10 18.35 -7.14
N CYS A 206 3.87 17.46 -6.50
CA CYS A 206 5.15 17.83 -5.86
C CYS A 206 6.14 18.40 -6.87
N ILE A 207 6.27 17.77 -8.04
CA ILE A 207 7.13 18.24 -9.13
C ILE A 207 6.66 19.61 -9.66
N LEU A 208 5.35 19.81 -9.77
CA LEU A 208 4.80 21.11 -10.17
C LEU A 208 5.14 22.23 -9.17
N GLU A 209 5.09 21.95 -7.86
CA GLU A 209 5.50 22.89 -6.83
C GLU A 209 7.00 23.24 -6.92
N LEU A 210 7.85 22.24 -7.25
CA LEU A 210 9.29 22.45 -7.49
C LEU A 210 9.52 23.36 -8.71
N LYS A 211 8.87 23.07 -9.83
CA LYS A 211 8.97 23.87 -11.08
C LYS A 211 8.49 25.29 -10.89
N ASN A 212 7.47 25.50 -10.04
CA ASN A 212 6.96 26.82 -9.69
C ASN A 212 7.82 27.55 -8.63
N GLY A 213 8.90 26.94 -8.14
CA GLY A 213 9.79 27.53 -7.14
C GLY A 213 9.17 27.68 -5.75
N LYS A 214 8.08 26.97 -5.43
CA LYS A 214 7.45 27.00 -4.11
C LYS A 214 8.14 26.07 -3.11
N VAL A 215 8.78 25.02 -3.63
CA VAL A 215 9.69 24.16 -2.88
C VAL A 215 11.04 24.11 -3.61
N SER A 216 12.10 23.74 -2.90
CA SER A 216 13.45 23.65 -3.45
C SER A 216 13.86 22.23 -3.81
N GLY A 217 13.08 21.23 -3.37
CA GLY A 217 13.32 19.84 -3.70
C GLY A 217 12.10 18.97 -3.46
N VAL A 218 12.05 17.83 -4.16
CA VAL A 218 11.04 16.78 -4.02
C VAL A 218 11.72 15.49 -3.62
N VAL A 219 11.28 14.88 -2.53
CA VAL A 219 11.83 13.61 -2.04
C VAL A 219 11.04 12.47 -2.67
N VAL A 220 11.74 11.61 -3.41
CA VAL A 220 11.19 10.45 -4.10
C VAL A 220 12.16 9.28 -4.07
N GLU A 221 11.78 8.13 -4.57
CA GLU A 221 12.72 7.06 -4.86
C GLU A 221 13.40 7.23 -6.23
N SER A 222 14.60 6.67 -6.36
CA SER A 222 15.49 6.91 -7.51
C SER A 222 14.94 6.39 -8.83
N ILE A 223 14.20 5.29 -8.83
CA ILE A 223 13.57 4.72 -10.03
C ILE A 223 12.53 5.69 -10.60
N VAL A 224 11.64 6.20 -9.74
CA VAL A 224 10.63 7.20 -10.10
C VAL A 224 11.27 8.54 -10.47
N GLY A 225 12.21 9.00 -9.65
CA GLY A 225 12.91 10.26 -9.91
C GLY A 225 13.55 10.33 -11.29
N LYS A 226 14.13 9.22 -11.76
CA LYS A 226 14.70 9.13 -13.10
C LYS A 226 13.70 9.45 -14.21
N GLN A 227 12.43 9.05 -14.05
CA GLN A 227 11.39 9.31 -15.05
C GLN A 227 11.13 10.81 -15.20
N TYR A 228 11.04 11.53 -14.09
CA TYR A 228 10.90 12.99 -14.12
C TYR A 228 12.11 13.71 -14.70
N LEU A 229 13.32 13.18 -14.47
CA LEU A 229 14.53 13.73 -15.08
C LEU A 229 14.63 13.46 -16.58
N LEU A 230 14.09 12.35 -17.07
CA LEU A 230 14.00 12.04 -18.50
C LEU A 230 12.96 12.95 -19.18
N ALA A 231 11.85 13.23 -18.51
CA ALA A 231 10.77 14.08 -19.02
C ALA A 231 11.11 15.59 -18.97
N ASP A 232 12.01 16.03 -18.08
CA ASP A 232 12.33 17.45 -17.90
C ASP A 232 13.83 17.64 -17.65
N ASP A 233 14.52 18.18 -18.65
CA ASP A 233 15.95 18.42 -18.65
C ASP A 233 16.38 19.58 -17.74
N THR A 234 15.45 20.30 -17.14
CA THR A 234 15.74 21.35 -16.14
C THR A 234 15.89 20.79 -14.73
N LEU A 235 15.55 19.52 -14.52
CA LEU A 235 15.62 18.81 -13.23
C LEU A 235 16.89 17.95 -13.14
N GLN A 236 17.33 17.69 -11.93
CA GLN A 236 18.38 16.73 -11.61
C GLN A 236 18.21 16.19 -10.18
N PHE A 237 18.96 15.14 -9.86
CA PHE A 237 19.13 14.74 -8.46
C PHE A 237 20.09 15.68 -7.75
N ALA A 238 19.81 16.00 -6.48
CA ALA A 238 20.78 16.55 -5.57
C ALA A 238 21.90 15.54 -5.30
N ASP A 239 23.13 16.01 -5.01
CA ASP A 239 24.17 15.12 -4.46
C ASP A 239 23.84 14.70 -3.03
N ALA A 240 23.09 15.52 -2.29
CA ALA A 240 22.51 15.18 -1.00
C ALA A 240 21.56 13.98 -1.13
N ASN A 241 21.80 12.95 -0.33
CA ASN A 241 20.91 11.78 -0.25
C ASN A 241 20.70 11.36 1.19
N PHE A 242 19.67 10.54 1.42
CA PHE A 242 19.32 10.08 2.76
C PHE A 242 20.13 8.84 3.20
N GLY A 243 20.91 8.22 2.32
CA GLY A 243 21.67 7.00 2.59
C GLY A 243 20.79 5.81 2.99
N ARG A 244 19.54 5.81 2.54
CA ARG A 244 18.54 4.77 2.85
C ARG A 244 17.95 4.22 1.57
N GLN A 245 17.82 2.90 1.53
CA GLN A 245 17.09 2.20 0.50
C GLN A 245 15.62 2.07 0.88
N LYS A 246 14.77 1.96 -0.13
CA LYS A 246 13.36 1.62 -0.04
C LYS A 246 13.16 0.25 -0.69
N GLU A 247 12.40 -0.58 -0.03
CA GLU A 247 11.87 -1.83 -0.54
C GLU A 247 10.43 -1.62 -1.01
N SER A 248 10.03 -2.32 -2.05
CA SER A 248 8.65 -2.33 -2.54
C SER A 248 8.09 -3.73 -2.42
N ALA A 249 6.95 -3.88 -1.74
CA ALA A 249 6.28 -5.15 -1.49
C ALA A 249 4.77 -5.02 -1.68
N ILE A 250 4.11 -6.16 -1.96
CA ILE A 250 2.65 -6.25 -1.98
C ILE A 250 2.16 -6.21 -0.54
N VAL A 251 1.06 -5.50 -0.31
CA VAL A 251 0.48 -5.38 1.03
C VAL A 251 -0.97 -5.85 1.04
N LEU A 252 -1.36 -6.59 2.08
CA LEU A 252 -2.70 -7.13 2.29
C LEU A 252 -3.07 -7.15 3.77
N ASN A 253 -4.32 -7.48 4.07
CA ASN A 253 -4.76 -7.65 5.46
C ASN A 253 -4.01 -8.80 6.13
N LYS A 254 -3.83 -8.69 7.45
CA LYS A 254 -3.20 -9.73 8.28
C LYS A 254 -3.98 -11.04 8.26
N GLY A 255 -3.19 -12.13 8.42
CA GLY A 255 -3.73 -13.48 8.62
C GLY A 255 -4.11 -14.19 7.32
N ASN A 256 -3.42 -13.87 6.21
CA ASN A 256 -3.63 -14.46 4.89
C ASN A 256 -2.33 -15.10 4.38
N GLU A 257 -1.70 -15.92 5.21
CA GLU A 257 -0.41 -16.59 4.95
C GLU A 257 -0.48 -17.48 3.71
N ASP A 258 -1.61 -18.14 3.46
CA ASP A 258 -1.87 -18.97 2.28
C ASP A 258 -1.78 -18.15 0.97
N LEU A 259 -2.31 -16.94 0.97
CA LEU A 259 -2.19 -16.02 -0.16
C LEU A 259 -0.76 -15.48 -0.28
N LEU A 260 -0.10 -15.13 0.84
CA LEU A 260 1.29 -14.67 0.84
C LEU A 260 2.27 -15.68 0.23
N GLU A 261 2.09 -16.98 0.49
CA GLU A 261 2.90 -18.03 -0.12
C GLU A 261 2.80 -17.99 -1.65
N ILE A 262 1.60 -17.81 -2.20
CA ILE A 262 1.38 -17.67 -3.65
C ILE A 262 2.02 -16.39 -4.19
N LEU A 263 1.82 -15.25 -3.51
CA LEU A 263 2.40 -13.97 -3.93
C LEU A 263 3.93 -14.04 -3.97
N ASN A 264 4.55 -14.62 -2.95
CA ASN A 264 6.01 -14.78 -2.89
C ASN A 264 6.53 -15.73 -3.97
N ALA A 265 5.79 -16.79 -4.30
CA ALA A 265 6.14 -17.67 -5.41
C ALA A 265 6.11 -16.95 -6.76
N VAL A 266 5.05 -16.15 -7.03
CA VAL A 266 4.94 -15.34 -8.26
C VAL A 266 6.05 -14.29 -8.33
N ILE A 267 6.34 -13.59 -7.23
CA ILE A 267 7.45 -12.62 -7.18
C ILE A 267 8.76 -13.30 -7.52
N LYS A 268 9.07 -14.43 -6.88
CA LYS A 268 10.31 -15.17 -7.10
C LYS A 268 10.43 -15.65 -8.55
N GLU A 269 9.38 -16.20 -9.13
CA GLU A 269 9.37 -16.64 -10.53
C GLU A 269 9.72 -15.48 -11.48
N ASN A 270 9.11 -14.32 -11.30
CA ASN A 270 9.36 -13.15 -12.13
C ASN A 270 10.75 -12.53 -11.89
N GLN A 271 11.29 -12.60 -10.67
CA GLN A 271 12.68 -12.24 -10.38
C GLN A 271 13.67 -13.17 -11.07
N ASP A 272 13.47 -14.49 -10.95
CA ASP A 272 14.33 -15.49 -11.58
C ASP A 272 14.31 -15.40 -13.13
N ALA A 273 13.19 -15.00 -13.72
CA ALA A 273 13.02 -14.75 -15.15
C ALA A 273 13.58 -13.39 -15.62
N GLY A 274 13.98 -12.51 -14.69
CA GLY A 274 14.43 -11.14 -14.98
C GLY A 274 13.32 -10.25 -15.56
N ASN A 275 12.05 -10.53 -15.22
CA ASN A 275 10.91 -9.79 -15.75
C ASN A 275 10.83 -8.38 -15.15
N PHE A 276 11.15 -8.20 -13.87
CA PHE A 276 11.13 -6.87 -13.25
C PHE A 276 12.06 -5.88 -13.93
N ASP A 277 13.29 -6.30 -14.29
CA ASP A 277 14.23 -5.42 -15.02
C ASP A 277 13.66 -5.03 -16.41
N LYS A 278 13.05 -5.99 -17.13
CA LYS A 278 12.42 -5.75 -18.44
C LYS A 278 11.22 -4.80 -18.30
N TRP A 279 10.36 -5.02 -17.31
CA TRP A 279 9.20 -4.16 -17.06
C TRP A 279 9.63 -2.74 -16.66
N VAL A 280 10.65 -2.60 -15.80
CA VAL A 280 11.19 -1.28 -15.46
C VAL A 280 11.72 -0.57 -16.71
N GLU A 281 12.45 -1.27 -17.61
CA GLU A 281 12.96 -0.69 -18.84
C GLU A 281 11.81 -0.29 -19.79
N GLU A 282 10.86 -1.20 -20.04
CA GLU A 282 9.71 -1.00 -20.92
C GLU A 282 8.83 0.16 -20.46
N TYR A 283 8.38 0.12 -19.21
CA TYR A 283 7.47 1.15 -18.67
C TYR A 283 8.17 2.49 -18.41
N SER A 284 9.49 2.49 -18.25
CA SER A 284 10.28 3.72 -18.26
C SER A 284 10.25 4.40 -19.63
N GLN A 285 10.33 3.63 -20.72
CA GLN A 285 10.25 4.19 -22.06
C GLN A 285 8.84 4.73 -22.35
N ILE A 286 7.80 3.96 -22.02
CA ILE A 286 6.41 4.40 -22.21
C ILE A 286 6.11 5.68 -21.41
N ALA A 287 6.59 5.76 -20.15
CA ALA A 287 6.42 6.95 -19.34
C ALA A 287 7.14 8.18 -19.93
N ALA A 288 8.31 7.99 -20.52
CA ALA A 288 9.03 9.07 -21.20
C ALA A 288 8.30 9.54 -22.47
N ASP A 289 7.73 8.61 -23.25
CA ASP A 289 6.95 8.91 -24.45
C ASP A 289 5.67 9.69 -24.08
N ASN A 290 4.97 9.28 -23.01
CA ASN A 290 3.80 10.00 -22.46
C ASN A 290 4.14 11.44 -22.03
N ALA A 291 5.33 11.70 -21.51
CA ALA A 291 5.73 13.03 -21.06
C ALA A 291 6.12 13.97 -22.21
N GLY A 292 6.33 13.45 -23.42
CA GLY A 292 6.68 14.21 -24.63
C GLY A 292 5.48 14.73 -25.44
N GLU A 293 4.26 14.31 -25.08
CA GLU A 293 3.00 14.78 -25.67
C GLU A 293 2.35 15.88 -24.83
#